data_2b366282b2cec1807606efde4c28c0b4
#
_entry.id   2b366282b2cec1807606efde4c28c0b4
#
_cell.length_a   1.000
_cell.length_b   1.000
_cell.length_c   1.000
_cell.angle_alpha   90.00
_cell.angle_beta   90.00
_cell.angle_gamma   90.00
#
_symmetry.space_group_name_H-M   'P 1'
#
loop_
_entity.id
_entity.type
_entity.pdbx_description
1 polymer ?
#
loop_
_entity_poly.entity_id
_entity_poly.type
_entity_poly.pdbx_seq_one_letter_code
_entity_poly.pdbx_strand_id
1 'polypeptide(L)'
;MSIEQYQRTVNALDKDIADLEKKKAALDKKAAEEQRKAANITINKNASTATVRSKLQQRDNYLTAANKAFGESATLANKIADKRKKRNAAAVHLQKEE
;
A
#
# COMPACT_ATOMS: atom_id res chain seq x y z
N MET A 1 -15.41 -1.21 30.22
CA MET A 1 -14.92 0.09 29.69
C MET A 1 -16.05 1.12 29.70
N SER A 2 -15.74 2.35 29.98
CA SER A 2 -16.71 3.45 29.93
C SER A 2 -16.96 3.88 28.46
N ILE A 3 -18.04 4.64 28.24
CA ILE A 3 -18.35 5.24 26.93
C ILE A 3 -17.16 6.07 26.43
N GLU A 4 -16.56 6.88 27.32
CA GLU A 4 -15.40 7.69 26.97
C GLU A 4 -14.21 6.87 26.51
N GLN A 5 -13.94 5.74 27.15
CA GLN A 5 -12.83 4.86 26.77
C GLN A 5 -13.09 4.21 25.41
N TYR A 6 -14.31 3.77 25.15
CA TYR A 6 -14.67 3.23 23.82
C TYR A 6 -14.56 4.30 22.74
N GLN A 7 -14.99 5.52 23.05
CA GLN A 7 -14.90 6.64 22.11
C GLN A 7 -13.44 6.97 21.76
N ARG A 8 -12.57 6.99 22.76
CA ARG A 8 -11.13 7.20 22.55
C ARG A 8 -10.53 6.09 21.71
N THR A 9 -10.93 4.84 21.96
CA THR A 9 -10.48 3.69 21.19
C THR A 9 -10.90 3.81 19.72
N VAL A 10 -12.16 4.15 19.46
CA VAL A 10 -12.66 4.35 18.10
C VAL A 10 -11.88 5.48 17.41
N ASN A 11 -11.68 6.61 18.08
CA ASN A 11 -10.97 7.74 17.50
C ASN A 11 -9.51 7.42 17.19
N ALA A 12 -8.83 6.70 18.08
CA ALA A 12 -7.44 6.28 17.88
C ALA A 12 -7.33 5.32 16.70
N LEU A 13 -8.26 4.36 16.59
CA LEU A 13 -8.26 3.41 15.48
C LEU A 13 -8.60 4.10 14.15
N ASP A 14 -9.53 5.05 14.14
CA ASP A 14 -9.84 5.83 12.93
C ASP A 14 -8.62 6.61 12.44
N LYS A 15 -7.84 7.18 13.36
CA LYS A 15 -6.61 7.88 13.01
C LYS A 15 -5.56 6.91 12.44
N ASP A 16 -5.37 5.77 13.09
CA ASP A 16 -4.41 4.75 12.63
C ASP A 16 -4.79 4.25 11.24
N ILE A 17 -6.08 4.01 11.00
CA ILE A 17 -6.59 3.58 9.70
C ILE A 17 -6.29 4.63 8.63
N ALA A 18 -6.58 5.90 8.91
CA ALA A 18 -6.33 6.99 7.97
C ALA A 18 -4.85 7.11 7.62
N ASP A 19 -3.96 6.99 8.62
CA ASP A 19 -2.51 7.03 8.42
C ASP A 19 -2.04 5.86 7.55
N LEU A 20 -2.55 4.66 7.79
CA LEU A 20 -2.21 3.47 7.01
C LEU A 20 -2.73 3.57 5.58
N GLU A 21 -3.94 4.09 5.38
CA GLU A 21 -4.51 4.30 4.04
C GLU A 21 -3.68 5.29 3.24
N LYS A 22 -3.18 6.34 3.87
CA LYS A 22 -2.30 7.33 3.23
C LYS A 22 -0.97 6.69 2.80
N LYS A 23 -0.37 5.88 3.66
CA LYS A 23 0.87 5.15 3.34
C LYS A 23 0.64 4.16 2.21
N LYS A 24 -0.49 3.44 2.25
CA LYS A 24 -0.85 2.48 1.21
C LYS A 24 -1.02 3.18 -0.14
N ALA A 25 -1.71 4.32 -0.17
CA ALA A 25 -1.90 5.10 -1.39
C ALA A 25 -0.56 5.55 -1.98
N ALA A 26 0.40 5.97 -1.15
CA ALA A 26 1.73 6.36 -1.58
C ALA A 26 2.49 5.17 -2.19
N LEU A 27 2.37 3.98 -1.60
CA LEU A 27 3.00 2.77 -2.13
C LEU A 27 2.37 2.33 -3.45
N ASP A 28 1.04 2.40 -3.56
CA ASP A 28 0.32 2.07 -4.80
C ASP A 28 0.74 3.03 -5.93
N LYS A 29 0.89 4.31 -5.62
CA LYS A 29 1.37 5.31 -6.59
C LYS A 29 2.80 4.99 -7.04
N LYS A 30 3.68 4.68 -6.09
CA LYS A 30 5.06 4.30 -6.39
C LYS A 30 5.12 3.08 -7.28
N ALA A 31 4.33 2.05 -6.98
CA ALA A 31 4.25 0.84 -7.79
C ALA A 31 3.80 1.14 -9.22
N ALA A 32 2.77 1.97 -9.38
CA ALA A 32 2.28 2.37 -10.70
C ALA A 32 3.33 3.16 -11.49
N GLU A 33 4.08 4.06 -10.82
CA GLU A 33 5.15 4.82 -11.46
C GLU A 33 6.29 3.92 -11.94
N GLU A 34 6.68 2.94 -11.12
CA GLU A 34 7.73 1.98 -11.50
C GLU A 34 7.28 1.08 -12.66
N GLN A 35 6.02 0.65 -12.67
CA GLN A 35 5.47 -0.10 -13.80
C GLN A 35 5.46 0.72 -15.07
N ARG A 36 5.13 1.99 -14.98
CA ARG A 36 5.14 2.90 -16.14
C ARG A 36 6.56 3.07 -16.67
N LYS A 37 7.55 3.23 -15.81
CA LYS A 37 8.95 3.31 -16.20
C LYS A 37 9.40 2.05 -16.93
N ALA A 38 8.98 0.88 -16.43
CA ALA A 38 9.27 -0.40 -17.10
C ALA A 38 8.64 -0.47 -18.48
N ALA A 39 7.37 -0.05 -18.58
CA ALA A 39 6.63 -0.07 -19.86
C ALA A 39 7.19 0.91 -20.87
N ASN A 40 7.82 2.00 -20.41
CA ASN A 40 8.39 3.02 -21.30
C ASN A 40 9.79 2.66 -21.81
N ILE A 41 10.39 1.58 -21.33
CA ILE A 41 11.67 1.12 -21.87
C ILE A 41 11.44 0.56 -23.27
N THR A 42 12.10 1.16 -24.25
CA THR A 42 12.05 0.72 -25.65
C THR A 42 13.41 0.15 -26.04
N ILE A 43 13.37 -0.90 -26.86
CA ILE A 43 14.58 -1.53 -27.38
C ILE A 43 14.55 -1.34 -28.88
N ASN A 44 15.60 -0.64 -29.39
CA ASN A 44 15.73 -0.43 -30.81
C ASN A 44 15.95 -1.77 -31.51
N LYS A 45 15.30 -1.96 -32.67
CA LYS A 45 15.36 -3.16 -33.49
C LYS A 45 16.81 -3.51 -33.86
N ASN A 46 17.68 -2.52 -34.02
CA ASN A 46 19.06 -2.70 -34.41
C ASN A 46 20.05 -2.57 -33.24
N ALA A 47 19.55 -2.60 -31.99
CA ALA A 47 20.38 -2.47 -30.81
C ALA A 47 21.35 -3.65 -30.68
N SER A 48 22.57 -3.37 -30.17
CA SER A 48 23.54 -4.42 -29.87
C SER A 48 23.04 -5.34 -28.76
N THR A 49 23.58 -6.54 -28.68
CA THR A 49 23.27 -7.47 -27.61
C THR A 49 23.50 -6.87 -26.22
N ALA A 50 24.59 -6.10 -26.06
CA ALA A 50 24.89 -5.43 -24.80
C ALA A 50 23.82 -4.40 -24.45
N THR A 51 23.35 -3.63 -25.42
CA THR A 51 22.28 -2.63 -25.22
C THR A 51 20.96 -3.32 -24.85
N VAL A 52 20.60 -4.38 -25.55
CA VAL A 52 19.40 -5.16 -25.24
C VAL A 52 19.43 -5.69 -23.82
N ARG A 53 20.56 -6.28 -23.43
CA ARG A 53 20.75 -6.83 -22.08
C ARG A 53 20.61 -5.75 -21.01
N SER A 54 21.23 -4.60 -21.23
CA SER A 54 21.16 -3.47 -20.31
C SER A 54 19.73 -2.95 -20.14
N LYS A 55 19.00 -2.83 -21.25
CA LYS A 55 17.59 -2.37 -21.23
C LYS A 55 16.68 -3.37 -20.51
N LEU A 56 16.87 -4.66 -20.74
CA LEU A 56 16.11 -5.70 -20.06
C LEU A 56 16.38 -5.71 -18.56
N GLN A 57 17.64 -5.53 -18.16
CA GLN A 57 18.02 -5.42 -16.75
C GLN A 57 17.35 -4.21 -16.10
N GLN A 58 17.36 -3.08 -16.78
CA GLN A 58 16.70 -1.86 -16.29
C GLN A 58 15.21 -2.06 -16.10
N ARG A 59 14.54 -2.70 -17.07
CA ARG A 59 13.12 -3.03 -16.97
C ARG A 59 12.85 -3.96 -15.77
N ASP A 60 13.67 -4.99 -15.60
CA ASP A 60 13.54 -5.93 -14.47
C ASP A 60 13.70 -5.22 -13.12
N ASN A 61 14.62 -4.26 -13.04
CA ASN A 61 14.81 -3.47 -11.82
C ASN A 61 13.55 -2.66 -11.49
N TYR A 62 12.92 -2.04 -12.49
CA TYR A 62 11.68 -1.30 -12.28
C TYR A 62 10.54 -2.22 -11.86
N LEU A 63 10.41 -3.37 -12.49
CA LEU A 63 9.36 -4.35 -12.14
C LEU A 63 9.57 -4.91 -10.73
N THR A 64 10.81 -5.16 -10.33
CA THR A 64 11.14 -5.60 -8.98
C THR A 64 10.73 -4.53 -7.95
N ALA A 65 11.02 -3.27 -8.22
CA ALA A 65 10.64 -2.16 -7.36
C ALA A 65 9.10 -2.04 -7.26
N ALA A 66 8.39 -2.20 -8.38
CA ALA A 66 6.93 -2.18 -8.41
C ALA A 66 6.35 -3.32 -7.57
N ASN A 67 6.88 -4.54 -7.73
CA ASN A 67 6.41 -5.71 -6.98
C ASN A 67 6.65 -5.56 -5.48
N LYS A 68 7.79 -4.99 -5.09
CA LYS A 68 8.08 -4.70 -3.69
C LYS A 68 7.07 -3.73 -3.11
N ALA A 69 6.77 -2.65 -3.82
CA ALA A 69 5.81 -1.64 -3.38
C ALA A 69 4.39 -2.24 -3.27
N PHE A 70 3.97 -3.07 -4.21
CA PHE A 70 2.70 -3.78 -4.14
C PHE A 70 2.63 -4.74 -2.95
N GLY A 71 3.74 -5.45 -2.66
CA GLY A 71 3.80 -6.34 -1.50
C GLY A 71 3.66 -5.59 -0.18
N GLU A 72 4.33 -4.45 -0.06
CA GLU A 72 4.20 -3.58 1.11
C GLU A 72 2.79 -3.00 1.23
N SER A 73 2.17 -2.61 0.11
CA SER A 73 0.80 -2.14 0.06
C SER A 73 -0.19 -3.22 0.53
N ALA A 74 -0.01 -4.46 0.09
CA ALA A 74 -0.83 -5.60 0.51
C ALA A 74 -0.72 -5.84 2.02
N THR A 75 0.48 -5.72 2.59
CA THR A 75 0.69 -5.83 4.03
C THR A 75 -0.08 -4.74 4.78
N LEU A 76 -0.05 -3.50 4.28
CA LEU A 76 -0.82 -2.41 4.87
C LEU A 76 -2.33 -2.64 4.75
N ALA A 77 -2.80 -3.20 3.62
CA ALA A 77 -4.21 -3.54 3.45
C ALA A 77 -4.69 -4.51 4.54
N ASN A 78 -3.86 -5.51 4.88
CA ASN A 78 -4.17 -6.45 5.96
C ASN A 78 -4.23 -5.76 7.31
N LYS A 79 -3.30 -4.85 7.59
CA LYS A 79 -3.30 -4.07 8.83
C LYS A 79 -4.53 -3.18 8.93
N ILE A 80 -4.93 -2.56 7.83
CA ILE A 80 -6.14 -1.72 7.77
C ILE A 80 -7.37 -2.57 8.08
N ALA A 81 -7.48 -3.75 7.48
CA ALA A 81 -8.61 -4.66 7.73
C ALA A 81 -8.70 -5.05 9.21
N ASP A 82 -7.56 -5.39 9.83
CA ASP A 82 -7.50 -5.73 11.25
C ASP A 82 -7.92 -4.55 12.14
N LYS A 83 -7.45 -3.34 11.83
CA LYS A 83 -7.80 -2.14 12.57
C LYS A 83 -9.29 -1.81 12.43
N ARG A 84 -9.85 -1.95 11.23
CA ARG A 84 -11.28 -1.75 10.98
C ARG A 84 -12.12 -2.73 11.78
N LYS A 85 -11.72 -3.98 11.86
CA LYS A 85 -12.40 -5.00 12.65
C LYS A 85 -12.43 -4.61 14.13
N LYS A 86 -11.30 -4.18 14.68
CA LYS A 86 -11.20 -3.71 16.06
C LYS A 86 -12.05 -2.44 16.29
N ARG A 87 -12.00 -1.52 15.35
CA ARG A 87 -12.78 -0.27 15.40
C ARG A 87 -14.27 -0.58 15.43
N ASN A 88 -14.74 -1.49 14.57
CA ASN A 88 -16.14 -1.86 14.51
C ASN A 88 -16.61 -2.57 15.79
N ALA A 89 -15.76 -3.40 16.37
CA ALA A 89 -16.06 -4.05 17.65
C ALA A 89 -16.21 -3.01 18.78
N ALA A 90 -15.32 -2.02 18.84
CA ALA A 90 -15.40 -0.94 19.82
C ALA A 90 -16.64 -0.07 19.59
N ALA A 91 -16.99 0.21 18.33
CA ALA A 91 -18.18 1.00 17.99
C ALA A 91 -19.47 0.30 18.40
N VAL A 92 -19.53 -1.03 18.27
CA VAL A 92 -20.69 -1.81 18.75
C VAL A 92 -20.86 -1.67 20.26
N HIS A 93 -19.76 -1.75 21.02
CA HIS A 93 -19.80 -1.55 22.47
C HIS A 93 -20.25 -0.13 22.82
N LEU A 94 -19.78 0.86 22.07
CA LEU A 94 -20.18 2.26 22.27
C LEU A 94 -21.69 2.42 22.09
N GLN A 95 -22.29 1.83 21.06
CA GLN A 95 -23.73 1.86 20.83
C GLN A 95 -24.53 1.22 21.96
N LYS A 96 -24.03 0.08 22.50
CA LYS A 96 -24.71 -0.63 23.58
C LYS A 96 -24.70 0.16 24.90
N GLU A 97 -23.68 0.98 25.12
CA GLU A 97 -23.53 1.78 26.33
C GLU A 97 -24.35 3.09 26.27
N GLU A 98 -24.73 3.51 25.09
CA GLU A 98 -25.61 4.67 24.90
C GLU A 98 -27.07 4.30 25.24
#